data_4c5717c97800415bc5f4c382bd19fd5c
#
_entry.id   4c5717c97800415bc5f4c382bd19fd5c
#
_cell.length_a   1.000
_cell.length_b   1.000
_cell.length_c   1.000
_cell.angle_alpha   90.00
_cell.angle_beta   90.00
_cell.angle_gamma   90.00
#
_symmetry.space_group_name_H-M   'P 1'
#
loop_
_entity.id
_entity.type
_entity.pdbx_description
1 polymer ?
#
loop_
_entity_poly.entity_id
_entity_poly.type
_entity_poly.pdbx_seq_one_letter_code
_entity_poly.pdbx_strand_id
1 'polypeptide(L)'
;MSSAVRFGVNYTPSQGWFHHWLDFDLDSVRADLDSIAELGLDHVRVFPLWPYFQPNRTLIRTKAVAQLVDLVDAAGERGLDVNVDGLQGHLSSFDYLPAWTRTWHRRNLFTDPDVLDGQAAYLRTLAAALADRPNFIGMTLGNEVNQFSAGPHPDPDRATEDQIDAWLARMLAACAEGAPGKPHLHAEYDASWYQDDMPFTPAQAARHGAMTAVHSWVFNGTAQRHGRTSVPSEHHAAYLIELSKAWAGEPHRPVWLQEVGAPQPLVPAEHAADFASATIANALDCPDLWGITWWCSHDVSRDLADFPELEYGLGLLTNDRRAKDIALVLAEAAREPAYTPATRTTALVVPADPSVRSVCGPGGPVFDAYFRLVADGARPATVLDVRADDKEHLAARGITEVVTPDQVLPTPQGDTRS
;
A
#
# COMPACT_ATOMS: atom_id res chain seq x y z
N MET A 1 23.89 4.32 -7.22
CA MET A 1 24.22 4.19 -5.79
C MET A 1 23.10 3.37 -5.18
N SER A 2 23.37 2.21 -4.58
CA SER A 2 22.34 1.45 -3.85
C SER A 2 21.89 2.31 -2.68
N SER A 3 20.68 2.88 -2.72
CA SER A 3 20.06 3.43 -1.52
C SER A 3 19.62 2.23 -0.66
N ALA A 4 19.88 2.27 0.63
CA ALA A 4 19.37 1.26 1.53
C ALA A 4 17.84 1.22 1.44
N VAL A 5 17.25 0.02 1.35
CA VAL A 5 15.80 -0.14 1.41
C VAL A 5 15.33 0.20 2.82
N ARG A 6 14.26 0.96 2.94
CA ARG A 6 13.71 1.41 4.21
C ARG A 6 12.76 0.38 4.81
N PHE A 7 12.74 0.29 6.14
CA PHE A 7 11.85 -0.62 6.85
C PHE A 7 11.01 0.14 7.87
N GLY A 8 9.71 0.00 7.79
CA GLY A 8 8.77 0.66 8.68
C GLY A 8 7.56 -0.17 9.01
N VAL A 9 6.62 0.45 9.69
CA VAL A 9 5.38 -0.19 10.10
C VAL A 9 4.20 0.77 10.04
N ASN A 10 3.05 0.26 9.67
CA ASN A 10 1.79 0.97 9.79
C ASN A 10 1.42 1.05 11.27
N TYR A 11 1.34 2.26 11.81
CA TYR A 11 1.12 2.46 13.23
C TYR A 11 -0.35 2.25 13.60
N THR A 12 -0.63 1.16 14.28
CA THR A 12 -1.89 0.88 14.96
C THR A 12 -1.68 1.05 16.46
N PRO A 13 -2.33 2.03 17.11
CA PRO A 13 -2.16 2.26 18.55
C PRO A 13 -2.49 1.01 19.39
N SER A 14 -1.61 0.68 20.35
CA SER A 14 -1.78 -0.49 21.24
C SER A 14 -3.02 -0.37 22.13
N GLN A 15 -3.44 0.87 22.43
CA GLN A 15 -4.62 1.18 23.23
C GLN A 15 -5.67 1.88 22.36
N GLY A 16 -6.87 1.32 22.31
CA GLY A 16 -8.01 1.93 21.63
C GLY A 16 -7.95 1.93 20.10
N TRP A 17 -6.95 1.30 19.48
CA TRP A 17 -6.78 1.28 18.03
C TRP A 17 -6.85 2.72 17.48
N PHE A 18 -7.37 2.98 16.29
CA PHE A 18 -7.49 4.35 15.75
C PHE A 18 -8.54 5.23 16.46
N HIS A 19 -9.35 4.67 17.38
CA HIS A 19 -10.20 5.47 18.27
C HIS A 19 -9.41 6.28 19.31
N HIS A 20 -8.10 6.01 19.49
CA HIS A 20 -7.22 6.78 20.36
C HIS A 20 -7.26 8.29 20.09
N TRP A 21 -7.60 8.72 18.86
CA TRP A 21 -7.78 10.13 18.54
C TRP A 21 -8.93 10.83 19.27
N LEU A 22 -9.86 10.07 19.87
CA LEU A 22 -10.95 10.62 20.70
C LEU A 22 -10.46 10.96 22.09
N ASP A 23 -9.61 10.09 22.67
CA ASP A 23 -9.04 10.22 24.01
C ASP A 23 -7.51 10.11 23.91
N PHE A 24 -6.90 11.05 23.19
CA PHE A 24 -5.48 11.02 22.84
C PHE A 24 -4.59 11.09 24.08
N ASP A 25 -3.80 10.05 24.29
CA ASP A 25 -2.80 9.91 25.32
C ASP A 25 -1.39 9.86 24.69
N LEU A 26 -0.65 10.96 24.80
CA LEU A 26 0.69 11.08 24.25
C LEU A 26 1.70 10.13 24.93
N ASP A 27 1.52 9.82 26.21
CA ASP A 27 2.45 8.91 26.92
C ASP A 27 2.25 7.48 26.44
N SER A 28 1.02 7.06 26.14
CA SER A 28 0.75 5.77 25.47
C SER A 28 1.35 5.73 24.07
N VAL A 29 1.19 6.79 23.28
CA VAL A 29 1.80 6.93 21.95
C VAL A 29 3.33 6.84 22.02
N ARG A 30 3.96 7.53 22.97
CA ARG A 30 5.41 7.46 23.18
C ARG A 30 5.88 6.03 23.50
N ALA A 31 5.16 5.32 24.36
CA ALA A 31 5.50 3.93 24.69
C ALA A 31 5.34 2.98 23.49
N ASP A 32 4.35 3.20 22.60
CA ASP A 32 4.21 2.46 21.36
C ASP A 32 5.39 2.74 20.41
N LEU A 33 5.74 4.02 20.24
CA LEU A 33 6.86 4.43 19.39
C LEU A 33 8.22 3.97 19.91
N ASP A 34 8.40 3.88 21.24
CA ASP A 34 9.59 3.29 21.86
C ASP A 34 9.74 1.83 21.45
N SER A 35 8.68 1.04 21.56
CA SER A 35 8.71 -0.39 21.17
C SER A 35 8.91 -0.61 19.66
N ILE A 36 8.43 0.31 18.81
CA ILE A 36 8.69 0.28 17.36
C ILE A 36 10.16 0.62 17.07
N ALA A 37 10.70 1.66 17.69
CA ALA A 37 12.10 2.06 17.52
C ALA A 37 13.09 1.00 18.00
N GLU A 38 12.76 0.25 19.06
CA GLU A 38 13.58 -0.89 19.55
C GLU A 38 13.74 -2.01 18.53
N LEU A 39 12.78 -2.15 17.57
CA LEU A 39 12.91 -3.08 16.45
C LEU A 39 13.93 -2.61 15.39
N GLY A 40 14.39 -1.36 15.46
CA GLY A 40 15.32 -0.78 14.50
C GLY A 40 14.63 -0.32 13.20
N LEU A 41 13.32 -0.14 13.20
CA LEU A 41 12.57 0.41 12.08
C LEU A 41 12.84 1.90 11.93
N ASP A 42 12.75 2.44 10.72
CA ASP A 42 13.11 3.83 10.41
C ASP A 42 11.92 4.75 10.13
N HIS A 43 10.71 4.20 9.94
CA HIS A 43 9.52 5.03 9.70
C HIS A 43 8.22 4.36 10.15
N VAL A 44 7.23 5.22 10.37
CA VAL A 44 5.85 4.83 10.62
C VAL A 44 4.90 5.52 9.64
N ARG A 45 3.81 4.84 9.25
CA ARG A 45 2.68 5.43 8.56
C ARG A 45 1.55 5.62 9.55
N VAL A 46 1.01 6.84 9.67
CA VAL A 46 0.08 7.27 10.71
C VAL A 46 -1.28 7.63 10.11
N PHE A 47 -2.36 7.30 10.81
CA PHE A 47 -3.73 7.35 10.30
C PHE A 47 -4.64 8.27 11.14
N PRO A 48 -4.67 9.58 10.87
CA PRO A 48 -5.68 10.47 11.46
C PRO A 48 -7.05 10.18 10.85
N LEU A 49 -8.00 9.65 11.64
CA LEU A 49 -9.34 9.34 11.15
C LEU A 49 -10.06 10.61 10.70
N TRP A 50 -10.38 10.70 9.42
CA TRP A 50 -10.95 11.87 8.77
C TRP A 50 -12.17 12.46 9.51
N PRO A 51 -13.22 11.69 9.92
CA PRO A 51 -14.37 12.25 10.63
C PRO A 51 -14.01 12.86 11.99
N TYR A 52 -12.93 12.42 12.63
CA TYR A 52 -12.50 12.95 13.93
C TYR A 52 -11.70 14.24 13.79
N PHE A 53 -11.04 14.43 12.67
CA PHE A 53 -10.29 15.64 12.37
C PHE A 53 -11.12 16.70 11.67
N GLN A 54 -12.01 16.32 10.75
CA GLN A 54 -12.89 17.21 9.99
C GLN A 54 -14.36 16.80 10.13
N PRO A 55 -14.98 16.99 11.32
CA PRO A 55 -16.36 16.58 11.57
C PRO A 55 -17.41 17.41 10.80
N ASN A 56 -17.03 18.54 10.23
CA ASN A 56 -17.82 19.35 9.33
C ASN A 56 -16.93 19.88 8.20
N ARG A 57 -17.50 20.13 7.01
CA ARG A 57 -16.77 20.52 5.80
C ARG A 57 -15.81 21.71 6.01
N THR A 58 -16.21 22.67 6.83
CA THR A 58 -15.42 23.89 7.12
C THR A 58 -14.81 23.90 8.52
N LEU A 59 -15.00 22.84 9.30
CA LEU A 59 -14.47 22.72 10.66
C LEU A 59 -13.39 21.63 10.69
N ILE A 60 -12.13 22.04 10.70
CA ILE A 60 -11.00 21.19 11.01
C ILE A 60 -10.63 21.43 12.48
N ARG A 61 -10.59 20.36 13.27
CA ARG A 61 -10.34 20.45 14.72
C ARG A 61 -8.88 20.77 15.00
N THR A 62 -8.59 22.00 15.41
CA THR A 62 -7.22 22.46 15.75
C THR A 62 -6.55 21.60 16.83
N LYS A 63 -7.33 21.12 17.82
CA LYS A 63 -6.80 20.21 18.84
C LYS A 63 -6.35 18.87 18.23
N ALA A 64 -7.10 18.30 17.30
CA ALA A 64 -6.72 17.05 16.64
C ALA A 64 -5.47 17.22 15.79
N VAL A 65 -5.37 18.34 15.06
CA VAL A 65 -4.14 18.67 14.30
C VAL A 65 -2.94 18.84 15.24
N ALA A 66 -3.09 19.50 16.39
CA ALA A 66 -2.02 19.63 17.37
C ALA A 66 -1.59 18.26 17.94
N GLN A 67 -2.54 17.37 18.22
CA GLN A 67 -2.26 15.99 18.64
C GLN A 67 -1.48 15.19 17.58
N LEU A 68 -1.78 15.39 16.29
CA LEU A 68 -1.00 14.79 15.20
C LEU A 68 0.44 15.33 15.18
N VAL A 69 0.60 16.65 15.39
CA VAL A 69 1.93 17.27 15.49
C VAL A 69 2.70 16.69 16.68
N ASP A 70 2.08 16.56 17.86
CA ASP A 70 2.69 15.98 19.05
C ASP A 70 3.15 14.53 18.80
N LEU A 71 2.37 13.73 18.06
CA LEU A 71 2.74 12.37 17.66
C LEU A 71 3.95 12.37 16.71
N VAL A 72 3.95 13.24 15.69
CA VAL A 72 5.06 13.34 14.73
C VAL A 72 6.35 13.80 15.41
N ASP A 73 6.26 14.77 16.32
CA ASP A 73 7.39 15.24 17.11
C ASP A 73 7.92 14.10 18.03
N ALA A 74 7.03 13.34 18.68
CA ALA A 74 7.41 12.17 19.51
C ALA A 74 8.08 11.05 18.67
N ALA A 75 7.66 10.83 17.43
CA ALA A 75 8.32 9.91 16.52
C ALA A 75 9.73 10.40 16.13
N GLY A 76 9.87 11.70 15.86
CA GLY A 76 11.17 12.34 15.57
C GLY A 76 12.17 12.23 16.72
N GLU A 77 11.72 12.34 17.97
CA GLU A 77 12.56 12.12 19.16
C GLU A 77 13.18 10.70 19.22
N ARG A 78 12.60 9.75 18.50
CA ARG A 78 13.01 8.34 18.39
C ARG A 78 13.70 7.97 17.09
N GLY A 79 13.95 8.98 16.23
CA GLY A 79 14.56 8.77 14.93
C GLY A 79 13.63 8.13 13.89
N LEU A 80 12.32 8.14 14.15
CA LEU A 80 11.31 7.61 13.23
C LEU A 80 10.79 8.72 12.30
N ASP A 81 10.86 8.47 11.00
CA ASP A 81 10.17 9.29 10.00
C ASP A 81 8.69 8.95 9.98
N VAL A 82 7.87 9.92 9.56
CA VAL A 82 6.41 9.77 9.54
C VAL A 82 5.82 10.11 8.18
N ASN A 83 5.12 9.14 7.58
CA ASN A 83 4.16 9.39 6.53
C ASN A 83 2.76 9.52 7.14
N VAL A 84 1.96 10.47 6.68
CA VAL A 84 0.60 10.70 7.20
C VAL A 84 -0.43 10.40 6.14
N ASP A 85 -1.34 9.51 6.46
CA ASP A 85 -2.49 9.20 5.63
C ASP A 85 -3.63 10.20 5.90
N GLY A 86 -4.08 10.92 4.87
CA GLY A 86 -5.03 12.03 5.08
C GLY A 86 -6.48 11.59 5.16
N LEU A 87 -7.01 11.09 4.05
CA LEU A 87 -8.44 10.76 3.91
C LEU A 87 -8.69 9.32 4.37
N GLN A 88 -8.64 9.10 5.68
CA GLN A 88 -8.89 7.79 6.27
C GLN A 88 -10.39 7.49 6.29
N GLY A 89 -10.90 6.97 5.16
CA GLY A 89 -12.26 6.53 5.01
C GLY A 89 -12.46 5.03 5.25
N HIS A 90 -11.56 4.19 4.74
CA HIS A 90 -11.64 2.74 4.88
C HIS A 90 -10.48 2.18 5.68
N LEU A 91 -10.75 1.44 6.75
CA LEU A 91 -9.77 0.71 7.56
C LEU A 91 -10.40 -0.54 8.17
N SER A 92 -9.75 -1.69 8.01
CA SER A 92 -10.14 -2.95 8.69
C SER A 92 -11.63 -3.30 8.51
N SER A 93 -12.19 -3.04 7.33
CA SER A 93 -13.61 -3.23 6.97
C SER A 93 -14.59 -2.21 7.56
N PHE A 94 -14.11 -1.13 8.17
CA PHE A 94 -14.95 -0.01 8.61
C PHE A 94 -14.86 1.18 7.66
N ASP A 95 -15.97 1.91 7.51
CA ASP A 95 -16.04 3.15 6.74
C ASP A 95 -16.07 4.35 7.68
N TYR A 96 -14.98 5.11 7.72
CA TYR A 96 -14.85 6.33 8.52
C TYR A 96 -15.05 7.58 7.66
N LEU A 97 -16.28 7.78 7.17
CA LEU A 97 -16.61 8.97 6.39
C LEU A 97 -17.21 10.05 7.28
N PRO A 98 -16.82 11.33 7.14
CA PRO A 98 -17.47 12.42 7.87
C PRO A 98 -18.94 12.54 7.51
N ALA A 99 -19.79 12.77 8.50
CA ALA A 99 -21.25 12.87 8.32
C ALA A 99 -21.68 13.89 7.25
N TRP A 100 -20.88 14.94 7.01
CA TRP A 100 -21.17 15.95 6.00
C TRP A 100 -21.01 15.45 4.55
N THR A 101 -20.34 14.28 4.32
CA THR A 101 -20.29 13.60 3.01
C THR A 101 -21.50 12.70 2.77
N ARG A 102 -22.22 12.33 3.82
CA ARG A 102 -23.38 11.41 3.83
C ARG A 102 -24.61 12.08 4.42
N THR A 103 -25.02 13.20 3.83
CA THR A 103 -26.23 13.93 4.22
C THR A 103 -27.48 13.33 3.55
N TRP A 104 -28.64 13.94 3.73
CA TRP A 104 -29.86 13.59 2.99
C TRP A 104 -29.67 13.73 1.46
N HIS A 105 -28.73 14.57 1.04
CA HIS A 105 -28.27 14.69 -0.32
C HIS A 105 -26.91 14.00 -0.40
N ARG A 106 -26.90 12.79 -0.94
CA ARG A 106 -25.65 12.04 -1.13
C ARG A 106 -24.68 12.87 -1.98
N ARG A 107 -23.45 12.98 -1.49
CA ARG A 107 -22.36 13.65 -2.16
C ARG A 107 -21.32 12.61 -2.59
N ASN A 108 -20.97 12.64 -3.85
CA ASN A 108 -19.93 11.74 -4.36
C ASN A 108 -18.55 12.23 -3.89
N LEU A 109 -17.74 11.31 -3.35
CA LEU A 109 -16.42 11.62 -2.80
C LEU A 109 -15.42 12.15 -3.83
N PHE A 110 -15.60 11.81 -5.09
CA PHE A 110 -14.65 12.09 -6.17
C PHE A 110 -15.10 13.21 -7.12
N THR A 111 -16.35 13.61 -7.07
CA THR A 111 -16.91 14.53 -8.08
C THR A 111 -17.74 15.68 -7.51
N ASP A 112 -18.26 15.60 -6.28
CA ASP A 112 -19.01 16.69 -5.68
C ASP A 112 -18.08 17.88 -5.35
N PRO A 113 -18.31 19.10 -5.89
CA PRO A 113 -17.40 20.23 -5.69
C PRO A 113 -17.17 20.60 -4.23
N ASP A 114 -18.23 20.57 -3.41
CA ASP A 114 -18.11 20.88 -1.98
C ASP A 114 -17.28 19.84 -1.23
N VAL A 115 -17.37 18.56 -1.62
CA VAL A 115 -16.56 17.50 -1.04
C VAL A 115 -15.10 17.67 -1.44
N LEU A 116 -14.84 17.93 -2.71
CA LEU A 116 -13.49 18.18 -3.23
C LEU A 116 -12.81 19.37 -2.54
N ASP A 117 -13.56 20.46 -2.33
CA ASP A 117 -13.07 21.63 -1.58
C ASP A 117 -12.74 21.29 -0.13
N GLY A 118 -13.62 20.53 0.53
CA GLY A 118 -13.42 20.09 1.90
C GLY A 118 -12.21 19.17 2.06
N GLN A 119 -12.04 18.19 1.17
CA GLN A 119 -10.88 17.29 1.14
C GLN A 119 -9.58 18.06 0.91
N ALA A 120 -9.54 18.93 -0.09
CA ALA A 120 -8.36 19.73 -0.40
C ALA A 120 -7.95 20.64 0.77
N ALA A 121 -8.93 21.30 1.42
CA ALA A 121 -8.67 22.13 2.59
C ALA A 121 -8.11 21.31 3.77
N TYR A 122 -8.63 20.11 3.99
CA TYR A 122 -8.18 19.21 5.03
C TYR A 122 -6.73 18.73 4.79
N LEU A 123 -6.45 18.19 3.61
CA LEU A 123 -5.11 17.70 3.23
C LEU A 123 -4.07 18.82 3.32
N ARG A 124 -4.39 20.01 2.78
CA ARG A 124 -3.50 21.18 2.88
C ARG A 124 -3.24 21.57 4.34
N THR A 125 -4.25 21.52 5.20
CA THR A 125 -4.10 21.88 6.62
C THR A 125 -3.20 20.91 7.35
N LEU A 126 -3.35 19.59 7.15
CA LEU A 126 -2.47 18.59 7.76
C LEU A 126 -1.03 18.75 7.26
N ALA A 127 -0.85 18.85 5.94
CA ALA A 127 0.46 19.02 5.35
C ALA A 127 1.17 20.28 5.86
N ALA A 128 0.46 21.43 5.93
CA ALA A 128 1.02 22.68 6.41
C ALA A 128 1.41 22.64 7.91
N ALA A 129 0.65 21.91 8.73
CA ALA A 129 0.99 21.74 10.14
C ALA A 129 2.27 20.94 10.36
N LEU A 130 2.67 20.13 9.38
CA LEU A 130 3.82 19.22 9.45
C LEU A 130 5.00 19.66 8.58
N ALA A 131 4.86 20.70 7.76
CA ALA A 131 5.83 21.08 6.72
C ALA A 131 7.25 21.26 7.26
N ASP A 132 7.40 21.88 8.43
CA ASP A 132 8.70 22.20 9.06
C ASP A 132 9.29 21.03 9.88
N ARG A 133 8.60 19.86 9.98
CA ARG A 133 9.11 18.70 10.68
C ARG A 133 10.09 17.94 9.79
N PRO A 134 11.37 17.79 10.22
CA PRO A 134 12.37 17.12 9.38
C PRO A 134 12.03 15.64 9.13
N ASN A 135 11.41 14.98 10.09
CA ASN A 135 10.97 13.59 10.02
C ASN A 135 9.59 13.40 9.35
N PHE A 136 8.92 14.45 8.90
CA PHE A 136 7.72 14.31 8.06
C PHE A 136 8.14 14.01 6.62
N ILE A 137 7.84 12.80 6.14
CA ILE A 137 8.19 12.31 4.80
C ILE A 137 7.02 12.33 3.81
N GLY A 138 6.04 13.18 4.04
CA GLY A 138 4.95 13.43 3.09
C GLY A 138 3.61 12.83 3.50
N MET A 139 2.61 13.16 2.68
CA MET A 139 1.24 12.66 2.81
C MET A 139 1.01 11.49 1.86
N THR A 140 0.30 10.46 2.32
CA THR A 140 -0.53 9.61 1.45
C THR A 140 -1.93 10.21 1.43
N LEU A 141 -2.58 10.31 0.26
CA LEU A 141 -3.90 10.95 0.15
C LEU A 141 -4.96 10.29 1.04
N GLY A 142 -4.89 8.99 1.17
CA GLY A 142 -5.78 8.21 2.03
C GLY A 142 -5.55 6.71 1.83
N ASN A 143 -5.98 5.91 2.80
CA ASN A 143 -5.84 4.46 2.75
C ASN A 143 -6.86 3.86 1.77
N GLU A 144 -6.36 3.28 0.69
CA GLU A 144 -7.16 2.45 -0.23
C GLU A 144 -8.50 3.09 -0.64
N VAL A 145 -8.48 4.41 -0.88
CA VAL A 145 -9.70 5.19 -1.18
C VAL A 145 -10.44 4.70 -2.44
N ASN A 146 -9.75 3.95 -3.29
CA ASN A 146 -10.32 3.30 -4.46
C ASN A 146 -11.45 2.32 -4.08
N GLN A 147 -11.47 1.76 -2.88
CA GLN A 147 -12.55 0.89 -2.41
C GLN A 147 -13.92 1.58 -2.42
N PHE A 148 -13.96 2.91 -2.23
CA PHE A 148 -15.21 3.68 -2.31
C PHE A 148 -15.72 3.92 -3.73
N SER A 149 -14.96 3.56 -4.77
CA SER A 149 -15.30 3.92 -6.17
C SER A 149 -15.99 2.82 -6.97
N ALA A 150 -15.87 1.56 -6.52
CA ALA A 150 -16.38 0.39 -7.24
C ALA A 150 -16.81 -0.73 -6.28
N GLY A 151 -17.31 -1.85 -6.84
CA GLY A 151 -17.51 -3.06 -6.05
C GLY A 151 -16.16 -3.63 -5.54
N PRO A 152 -16.15 -4.38 -4.44
CA PRO A 152 -17.32 -4.92 -3.72
C PRO A 152 -17.98 -3.98 -2.70
N HIS A 153 -17.58 -2.69 -2.63
CA HIS A 153 -18.22 -1.76 -1.70
C HIS A 153 -19.74 -1.73 -1.91
N PRO A 154 -20.57 -1.85 -0.83
CA PRO A 154 -22.02 -1.99 -0.95
C PRO A 154 -22.70 -0.74 -1.52
N ASP A 155 -22.08 0.43 -1.38
CA ASP A 155 -22.63 1.72 -1.82
C ASP A 155 -21.52 2.61 -2.42
N PRO A 156 -20.97 2.26 -3.60
CA PRO A 156 -19.81 2.95 -4.17
C PRO A 156 -20.17 4.33 -4.73
N ASP A 157 -19.27 5.27 -4.56
CA ASP A 157 -19.27 6.59 -5.20
C ASP A 157 -18.64 6.48 -6.61
N ARG A 158 -19.42 6.02 -7.58
CA ARG A 158 -18.92 5.77 -8.93
C ARG A 158 -18.39 7.03 -9.59
N ALA A 159 -17.26 6.89 -10.27
CA ALA A 159 -16.60 7.94 -11.06
C ALA A 159 -15.99 7.33 -12.31
N THR A 160 -15.65 8.17 -13.29
CA THR A 160 -14.88 7.76 -14.46
C THR A 160 -13.38 7.85 -14.18
N GLU A 161 -12.58 7.19 -15.02
CA GLU A 161 -11.10 7.28 -14.93
C GLU A 161 -10.61 8.73 -15.00
N ASP A 162 -11.17 9.55 -15.90
CA ASP A 162 -10.83 10.98 -16.01
C ASP A 162 -11.17 11.78 -14.75
N GLN A 163 -12.30 11.45 -14.09
CA GLN A 163 -12.69 12.08 -12.84
C GLN A 163 -11.75 11.72 -11.71
N ILE A 164 -11.33 10.45 -11.63
CA ILE A 164 -10.32 10.01 -10.66
C ILE A 164 -8.98 10.67 -10.94
N ASP A 165 -8.56 10.75 -12.20
CA ASP A 165 -7.31 11.42 -12.58
C ASP A 165 -7.29 12.88 -12.11
N ALA A 166 -8.37 13.61 -12.35
CA ALA A 166 -8.54 14.99 -11.90
C ALA A 166 -8.57 15.10 -10.36
N TRP A 167 -9.21 14.14 -9.67
CA TRP A 167 -9.23 14.06 -8.21
C TRP A 167 -7.83 13.86 -7.64
N LEU A 168 -7.07 12.88 -8.14
CA LEU A 168 -5.69 12.61 -7.72
C LEU A 168 -4.81 13.85 -7.90
N ALA A 169 -4.84 14.47 -9.07
CA ALA A 169 -4.07 15.68 -9.36
C ALA A 169 -4.40 16.82 -8.38
N ARG A 170 -5.70 17.04 -8.11
CA ARG A 170 -6.15 18.11 -7.21
C ARG A 170 -5.75 17.85 -5.76
N MET A 171 -5.90 16.63 -5.26
CA MET A 171 -5.59 16.29 -3.86
C MET A 171 -4.07 16.33 -3.61
N LEU A 172 -3.27 15.82 -4.54
CA LEU A 172 -1.80 15.93 -4.45
C LEU A 172 -1.33 17.39 -4.52
N ALA A 173 -1.95 18.23 -5.35
CA ALA A 173 -1.66 19.66 -5.38
C ALA A 173 -1.94 20.33 -4.04
N ALA A 174 -3.07 19.98 -3.39
CA ALA A 174 -3.39 20.50 -2.05
C ALA A 174 -2.36 20.10 -0.98
N CYS A 175 -1.83 18.87 -1.03
CA CYS A 175 -0.73 18.44 -0.17
C CYS A 175 0.55 19.24 -0.44
N ALA A 176 0.90 19.43 -1.72
CA ALA A 176 2.09 20.18 -2.14
C ALA A 176 2.01 21.68 -1.80
N GLU A 177 0.80 22.28 -1.83
CA GLU A 177 0.57 23.64 -1.34
C GLU A 177 0.84 23.77 0.17
N GLY A 178 0.46 22.74 0.95
CA GLY A 178 0.68 22.72 2.39
C GLY A 178 2.12 22.44 2.79
N ALA A 179 2.79 21.50 2.12
CA ALA A 179 4.17 21.11 2.41
C ALA A 179 4.98 20.94 1.12
N PRO A 180 5.44 22.04 0.51
CA PRO A 180 6.21 22.01 -0.73
C PRO A 180 7.49 21.18 -0.59
N GLY A 181 7.78 20.38 -1.63
CA GLY A 181 9.03 19.59 -1.70
C GLY A 181 9.02 18.29 -0.89
N LYS A 182 7.96 18.00 -0.12
CA LYS A 182 7.78 16.69 0.50
C LYS A 182 7.21 15.69 -0.54
N PRO A 183 7.59 14.41 -0.47
CA PRO A 183 7.09 13.38 -1.40
C PRO A 183 5.66 12.95 -1.03
N HIS A 184 4.66 13.59 -1.64
CA HIS A 184 3.26 13.19 -1.48
C HIS A 184 2.90 12.10 -2.49
N LEU A 185 2.05 11.18 -2.09
CA LEU A 185 1.64 10.04 -2.90
C LEU A 185 0.19 9.63 -2.61
N HIS A 186 -0.28 8.64 -3.31
CA HIS A 186 -1.55 7.97 -3.07
C HIS A 186 -1.33 6.45 -3.04
N ALA A 187 -2.26 5.72 -2.47
CA ALA A 187 -2.19 4.27 -2.34
C ALA A 187 -3.56 3.65 -2.59
N GLU A 188 -3.57 2.61 -3.39
CA GLU A 188 -4.75 1.85 -3.73
C GLU A 188 -4.62 0.41 -3.22
N TYR A 189 -5.74 -0.14 -2.86
CA TYR A 189 -5.99 -1.55 -2.71
C TYR A 189 -5.70 -2.28 -4.04
N ASP A 190 -5.29 -3.53 -4.00
CA ASP A 190 -4.79 -4.30 -5.13
C ASP A 190 -5.79 -4.50 -6.30
N ALA A 191 -7.09 -4.24 -6.08
CA ALA A 191 -8.08 -4.21 -7.14
C ALA A 191 -7.74 -3.23 -8.29
N SER A 192 -6.97 -2.18 -8.04
CA SER A 192 -6.46 -1.28 -9.10
C SER A 192 -5.63 -2.03 -10.13
N TRP A 193 -4.98 -3.13 -9.74
CA TRP A 193 -4.14 -3.96 -10.60
C TRP A 193 -4.90 -5.08 -11.31
N TYR A 194 -6.07 -5.52 -10.78
CA TYR A 194 -6.75 -6.75 -11.17
C TYR A 194 -8.20 -6.59 -11.61
N GLN A 195 -8.91 -5.55 -11.18
CA GLN A 195 -10.35 -5.42 -11.40
C GLN A 195 -10.63 -4.52 -12.60
N ASP A 196 -11.28 -5.08 -13.64
CA ASP A 196 -11.49 -4.44 -14.93
C ASP A 196 -12.32 -3.15 -14.86
N ASP A 197 -13.29 -3.06 -13.94
CA ASP A 197 -14.20 -1.91 -13.80
C ASP A 197 -13.76 -0.90 -12.71
N MET A 198 -12.57 -1.07 -12.13
CA MET A 198 -12.04 -0.13 -11.14
C MET A 198 -11.60 1.17 -11.83
N PRO A 199 -12.17 2.35 -11.45
CA PRO A 199 -11.82 3.62 -12.10
C PRO A 199 -10.43 4.16 -11.70
N PHE A 200 -9.85 3.63 -10.63
CA PHE A 200 -8.42 3.82 -10.32
C PHE A 200 -7.61 2.84 -11.14
N THR A 201 -6.76 3.33 -12.03
CA THR A 201 -6.02 2.51 -12.98
C THR A 201 -4.56 2.34 -12.60
N PRO A 202 -3.89 1.26 -13.04
CA PRO A 202 -2.46 1.10 -12.85
C PRO A 202 -1.63 2.26 -13.44
N ALA A 203 -2.08 2.84 -14.56
CA ALA A 203 -1.44 3.99 -15.17
C ALA A 203 -1.47 5.23 -14.28
N GLN A 204 -2.58 5.46 -13.56
CA GLN A 204 -2.68 6.56 -12.59
C GLN A 204 -1.79 6.27 -11.37
N ALA A 205 -1.79 5.05 -10.84
CA ALA A 205 -0.94 4.64 -9.73
C ALA A 205 0.55 4.83 -10.02
N ALA A 206 0.98 4.55 -11.26
CA ALA A 206 2.36 4.69 -11.70
C ALA A 206 2.74 6.11 -12.17
N ARG A 207 1.79 7.03 -12.32
CA ARG A 207 2.03 8.40 -12.82
C ARG A 207 1.95 9.46 -11.74
N HIS A 208 0.94 9.39 -10.90
CA HIS A 208 0.70 10.39 -9.87
C HIS A 208 1.58 10.17 -8.61
N GLY A 209 1.85 11.27 -7.90
CA GLY A 209 2.66 11.25 -6.69
C GLY A 209 4.16 11.02 -6.91
N ALA A 210 4.92 11.07 -5.83
CA ALA A 210 6.37 10.99 -5.84
C ALA A 210 6.92 9.59 -6.11
N MET A 211 6.14 8.55 -5.80
CA MET A 211 6.48 7.14 -5.99
C MET A 211 5.19 6.32 -6.16
N THR A 212 5.33 5.09 -6.64
CA THR A 212 4.20 4.16 -6.73
C THR A 212 4.09 3.39 -5.41
N ALA A 213 2.92 3.39 -4.78
CA ALA A 213 2.63 2.53 -3.63
C ALA A 213 1.95 1.24 -4.09
N VAL A 214 2.30 0.12 -3.45
CA VAL A 214 1.61 -1.16 -3.63
C VAL A 214 1.24 -1.74 -2.25
N HIS A 215 0.03 -2.29 -2.16
CA HIS A 215 -0.46 -3.06 -1.02
C HIS A 215 -0.55 -4.51 -1.44
N SER A 216 0.06 -5.42 -0.69
CA SER A 216 0.16 -6.84 -1.06
C SER A 216 -0.57 -7.71 -0.06
N TRP A 217 -1.78 -8.13 -0.43
CA TRP A 217 -2.62 -8.95 0.43
C TRP A 217 -2.95 -10.30 -0.22
N VAL A 218 -2.35 -11.37 0.29
CA VAL A 218 -2.56 -12.73 -0.24
C VAL A 218 -3.97 -13.27 -0.01
N PHE A 219 -4.75 -12.66 0.88
CA PHE A 219 -6.15 -13.03 1.12
C PHE A 219 -7.11 -12.60 0.00
N ASN A 220 -6.66 -11.81 -0.96
CA ASN A 220 -7.46 -11.40 -2.12
C ASN A 220 -7.41 -12.40 -3.28
N GLY A 221 -7.43 -13.68 -2.98
CA GLY A 221 -7.52 -14.79 -3.94
C GLY A 221 -6.26 -15.62 -4.07
N THR A 222 -5.07 -15.09 -3.79
CA THR A 222 -3.80 -15.79 -3.99
C THR A 222 -3.65 -16.99 -3.04
N ALA A 223 -3.76 -16.78 -1.74
CA ALA A 223 -3.61 -17.86 -0.76
C ALA A 223 -4.77 -18.86 -0.79
N GLN A 224 -5.99 -18.41 -1.13
CA GLN A 224 -7.14 -19.29 -1.29
C GLN A 224 -6.97 -20.27 -2.46
N ARG A 225 -6.33 -19.79 -3.56
CA ARG A 225 -6.14 -20.60 -4.77
C ARG A 225 -4.89 -21.48 -4.69
N HIS A 226 -3.81 -20.96 -4.16
CA HIS A 226 -2.48 -21.59 -4.26
C HIS A 226 -1.95 -22.12 -2.91
N GLY A 227 -2.58 -21.76 -1.79
CA GLY A 227 -2.08 -22.07 -0.44
C GLY A 227 -1.05 -21.04 0.08
N ARG A 228 -0.90 -20.99 1.40
CA ARG A 228 -0.08 -19.98 2.09
C ARG A 228 1.42 -20.07 1.86
N THR A 229 1.93 -21.28 1.70
CA THR A 229 3.39 -21.58 1.51
C THR A 229 3.73 -21.85 0.06
N SER A 230 2.96 -21.30 -0.87
CA SER A 230 3.16 -21.47 -2.30
C SER A 230 4.04 -20.36 -2.88
N VAL A 231 4.70 -20.65 -3.99
CA VAL A 231 5.46 -19.64 -4.75
C VAL A 231 4.61 -18.38 -5.01
N PRO A 232 3.34 -18.45 -5.47
CA PRO A 232 2.51 -17.27 -5.65
C PRO A 232 2.27 -16.47 -4.37
N SER A 233 2.08 -17.10 -3.23
CA SER A 233 1.83 -16.37 -1.97
C SER A 233 3.10 -15.69 -1.43
N GLU A 234 4.23 -16.37 -1.45
CA GLU A 234 5.50 -15.86 -0.93
C GLU A 234 6.14 -14.80 -1.85
N HIS A 235 5.80 -14.79 -3.15
CA HIS A 235 6.29 -13.82 -4.12
C HIS A 235 5.24 -12.77 -4.51
N HIS A 236 4.07 -12.74 -3.88
CA HIS A 236 2.98 -11.85 -4.27
C HIS A 236 3.38 -10.37 -4.21
N ALA A 237 4.11 -9.97 -3.17
CA ALA A 237 4.63 -8.61 -3.06
C ALA A 237 5.61 -8.28 -4.20
N ALA A 238 6.54 -9.17 -4.50
CA ALA A 238 7.48 -9.00 -5.61
C ALA A 238 6.75 -8.91 -6.97
N TYR A 239 5.71 -9.72 -7.16
CA TYR A 239 4.86 -9.65 -8.35
C TYR A 239 4.20 -8.29 -8.51
N LEU A 240 3.56 -7.75 -7.45
CA LEU A 240 2.91 -6.43 -7.51
C LEU A 240 3.91 -5.29 -7.75
N ILE A 241 5.09 -5.34 -7.12
CA ILE A 241 6.17 -4.40 -7.38
C ILE A 241 6.54 -4.40 -8.88
N GLU A 242 6.80 -5.58 -9.45
CA GLU A 242 7.15 -5.68 -10.86
C GLU A 242 5.98 -5.31 -11.78
N LEU A 243 4.75 -5.74 -11.47
CA LEU A 243 3.54 -5.36 -12.23
C LEU A 243 3.37 -3.85 -12.27
N SER A 244 3.56 -3.15 -11.15
CA SER A 244 3.47 -1.69 -11.09
C SER A 244 4.51 -1.00 -11.98
N LYS A 245 5.71 -1.56 -12.10
CA LYS A 245 6.81 -1.04 -12.91
C LYS A 245 6.54 -1.13 -14.43
N ALA A 246 5.68 -2.04 -14.87
CA ALA A 246 5.26 -2.08 -16.28
C ALA A 246 4.60 -0.78 -16.73
N TRP A 247 3.85 -0.14 -15.82
CA TRP A 247 3.08 1.08 -16.08
C TRP A 247 3.87 2.37 -15.86
N ALA A 248 5.05 2.29 -15.24
CA ALA A 248 5.87 3.45 -14.96
C ALA A 248 6.37 4.11 -16.27
N GLY A 249 6.21 5.43 -16.37
CA GLY A 249 6.78 6.22 -17.47
C GLY A 249 8.31 6.28 -17.38
N GLU A 250 8.84 6.37 -16.17
CA GLU A 250 10.26 6.42 -15.84
C GLU A 250 10.76 5.03 -15.45
N PRO A 251 11.84 4.50 -16.06
CA PRO A 251 12.34 3.14 -15.81
C PRO A 251 12.71 2.86 -14.35
N HIS A 252 13.09 3.90 -13.60
CA HIS A 252 13.56 3.82 -12.21
C HIS A 252 12.64 4.56 -11.24
N ARG A 253 11.34 4.63 -11.53
CA ARG A 253 10.38 5.18 -10.58
C ARG A 253 10.38 4.35 -9.30
N PRO A 254 10.57 4.97 -8.11
CA PRO A 254 10.57 4.23 -6.86
C PRO A 254 9.23 3.57 -6.58
N VAL A 255 9.26 2.37 -6.02
CA VAL A 255 8.08 1.63 -5.57
C VAL A 255 8.15 1.44 -4.06
N TRP A 256 7.09 1.77 -3.37
CA TRP A 256 6.93 1.56 -1.94
C TRP A 256 5.95 0.42 -1.69
N LEU A 257 6.44 -0.71 -1.14
CA LEU A 257 5.57 -1.75 -0.58
C LEU A 257 5.02 -1.21 0.74
N GLN A 258 3.90 -0.47 0.66
CA GLN A 258 3.38 0.33 1.75
C GLN A 258 2.51 -0.48 2.72
N GLU A 259 1.94 -1.60 2.23
CA GLU A 259 1.28 -2.60 3.06
C GLU A 259 1.63 -4.01 2.61
N VAL A 260 1.97 -4.83 3.59
CA VAL A 260 2.14 -6.27 3.48
C VAL A 260 1.99 -6.85 4.89
N GLY A 261 1.38 -8.02 5.01
CA GLY A 261 1.13 -8.64 6.30
C GLY A 261 0.95 -10.16 6.18
N ALA A 262 0.86 -10.83 7.33
CA ALA A 262 0.62 -12.27 7.44
C ALA A 262 -0.81 -12.53 7.97
N PRO A 263 -1.84 -12.53 7.10
CA PRO A 263 -3.25 -12.53 7.53
C PRO A 263 -3.70 -13.89 8.05
N GLN A 264 -4.10 -13.94 9.32
CA GLN A 264 -4.68 -15.13 9.93
C GLN A 264 -6.16 -15.28 9.50
N PRO A 265 -6.72 -16.49 9.39
CA PRO A 265 -6.06 -17.80 9.59
C PRO A 265 -5.36 -18.34 8.33
N LEU A 266 -5.35 -17.59 7.22
CA LEU A 266 -4.73 -18.04 5.95
C LEU A 266 -3.23 -18.29 6.11
N VAL A 267 -2.55 -17.42 6.84
CA VAL A 267 -1.19 -17.60 7.32
C VAL A 267 -1.27 -17.76 8.84
N PRO A 268 -1.29 -19.00 9.38
CA PRO A 268 -1.34 -19.22 10.83
C PRO A 268 -0.16 -18.60 11.56
N ALA A 269 -0.36 -18.24 12.82
CA ALA A 269 0.65 -17.53 13.63
C ALA A 269 2.00 -18.26 13.67
N GLU A 270 2.00 -19.60 13.74
CA GLU A 270 3.20 -20.44 13.74
C GLU A 270 3.99 -20.43 12.42
N HIS A 271 3.41 -19.92 11.33
CA HIS A 271 4.05 -19.78 10.02
C HIS A 271 4.28 -18.32 9.62
N ALA A 272 3.84 -17.36 10.43
CA ALA A 272 3.89 -15.94 10.08
C ALA A 272 5.33 -15.43 9.90
N ALA A 273 6.26 -15.90 10.73
CA ALA A 273 7.67 -15.51 10.65
C ALA A 273 8.33 -16.05 9.35
N ASP A 274 8.11 -17.32 9.00
CA ASP A 274 8.63 -17.92 7.77
C ASP A 274 8.05 -17.23 6.53
N PHE A 275 6.74 -16.97 6.53
CA PHE A 275 6.07 -16.24 5.45
C PHE A 275 6.63 -14.82 5.30
N ALA A 276 6.85 -14.11 6.41
CA ALA A 276 7.43 -12.77 6.39
C ALA A 276 8.86 -12.78 5.84
N SER A 277 9.69 -13.74 6.29
CA SER A 277 11.06 -13.90 5.81
C SER A 277 11.10 -14.11 4.30
N ALA A 278 10.30 -15.04 3.77
CA ALA A 278 10.21 -15.30 2.33
C ALA A 278 9.70 -14.08 1.55
N THR A 279 8.63 -13.44 2.03
CA THR A 279 8.03 -12.26 1.38
C THR A 279 9.01 -11.09 1.32
N ILE A 280 9.71 -10.80 2.42
CA ILE A 280 10.71 -9.72 2.48
C ILE A 280 11.89 -10.03 1.54
N ALA A 281 12.44 -11.24 1.59
CA ALA A 281 13.55 -11.63 0.73
C ALA A 281 13.20 -11.48 -0.75
N ASN A 282 12.01 -11.91 -1.16
CA ASN A 282 11.53 -11.78 -2.54
C ASN A 282 11.27 -10.33 -2.96
N ALA A 283 10.76 -9.49 -2.05
CA ALA A 283 10.57 -8.06 -2.33
C ALA A 283 11.90 -7.32 -2.48
N LEU A 284 12.91 -7.65 -1.66
CA LEU A 284 14.26 -7.07 -1.73
C LEU A 284 15.02 -7.42 -3.01
N ASP A 285 14.62 -8.48 -3.69
CA ASP A 285 15.12 -8.82 -5.02
C ASP A 285 14.61 -7.88 -6.13
N CYS A 286 13.61 -7.03 -5.84
CA CYS A 286 13.06 -6.11 -6.82
C CYS A 286 13.89 -4.82 -6.89
N PRO A 287 14.36 -4.38 -8.08
CA PRO A 287 15.01 -3.10 -8.23
C PRO A 287 14.04 -1.94 -8.00
N ASP A 288 14.59 -0.79 -7.59
CA ASP A 288 13.87 0.45 -7.32
C ASP A 288 12.86 0.38 -6.15
N LEU A 289 12.97 -0.63 -5.28
CA LEU A 289 12.20 -0.71 -4.05
C LEU A 289 12.67 0.39 -3.08
N TRP A 290 11.76 1.31 -2.73
CA TRP A 290 12.05 2.39 -1.79
C TRP A 290 12.00 1.90 -0.35
N GLY A 291 11.03 1.06 -0.02
CA GLY A 291 10.86 0.56 1.34
C GLY A 291 9.75 -0.48 1.47
N ILE A 292 9.75 -1.12 2.63
CA ILE A 292 8.76 -2.12 3.07
C ILE A 292 8.14 -1.61 4.37
N THR A 293 6.81 -1.46 4.41
CA THR A 293 6.06 -1.04 5.60
C THR A 293 5.08 -2.13 5.96
N TRP A 294 5.33 -2.79 7.08
CA TRP A 294 4.52 -3.94 7.52
C TRP A 294 3.16 -3.49 8.09
N TRP A 295 2.12 -4.22 7.83
CA TRP A 295 0.84 -4.07 8.49
C TRP A 295 0.70 -5.13 9.58
N CYS A 296 0.72 -4.78 10.86
CA CYS A 296 0.80 -3.43 11.44
C CYS A 296 1.67 -3.46 12.73
N SER A 297 1.74 -2.36 13.47
CA SER A 297 2.60 -2.29 14.67
C SER A 297 2.07 -3.12 15.82
N HIS A 298 0.82 -2.95 16.21
CA HIS A 298 0.22 -3.65 17.35
C HIS A 298 -1.05 -4.38 16.95
N ASP A 299 -1.34 -5.48 17.63
CA ASP A 299 -2.58 -6.22 17.50
C ASP A 299 -3.79 -5.34 17.83
N VAL A 300 -4.94 -5.63 17.24
CA VAL A 300 -6.22 -5.05 17.67
C VAL A 300 -6.66 -5.73 18.96
N SER A 301 -7.05 -4.93 19.97
CA SER A 301 -7.57 -5.49 21.23
C SER A 301 -8.91 -6.21 21.00
N ARG A 302 -9.04 -7.39 21.59
CA ARG A 302 -10.32 -8.14 21.56
C ARG A 302 -11.43 -7.52 22.42
N ASP A 303 -11.14 -6.42 23.12
CA ASP A 303 -12.17 -5.59 23.77
C ASP A 303 -12.93 -4.73 22.73
N LEU A 304 -12.39 -4.59 21.51
CA LEU A 304 -13.04 -3.96 20.38
C LEU A 304 -13.71 -5.02 19.51
N ALA A 305 -15.01 -4.86 19.27
CA ALA A 305 -15.82 -5.79 18.50
C ALA A 305 -15.84 -5.45 17.00
N ASP A 306 -16.44 -6.36 16.22
CA ASP A 306 -16.80 -6.20 14.80
C ASP A 306 -15.63 -6.16 13.81
N PHE A 307 -14.40 -6.44 14.25
CA PHE A 307 -13.27 -6.64 13.35
C PHE A 307 -13.33 -8.02 12.69
N PRO A 308 -12.89 -8.14 11.41
CA PRO A 308 -12.58 -9.44 10.84
C PRO A 308 -11.52 -10.16 11.69
N GLU A 309 -11.62 -11.49 11.80
CA GLU A 309 -10.72 -12.27 12.67
C GLU A 309 -9.23 -12.03 12.35
N LEU A 310 -8.91 -11.79 11.08
CA LEU A 310 -7.54 -11.54 10.64
C LEU A 310 -6.90 -10.29 11.29
N GLU A 311 -7.69 -9.28 11.62
CA GLU A 311 -7.18 -8.01 12.14
C GLU A 311 -6.63 -8.12 13.57
N TYR A 312 -7.19 -9.03 14.38
CA TYR A 312 -6.80 -9.20 15.78
C TYR A 312 -5.37 -9.72 15.98
N GLY A 313 -4.73 -10.26 14.94
CA GLY A 313 -3.42 -10.87 15.05
C GLY A 313 -2.35 -10.35 14.08
N LEU A 314 -2.59 -9.26 13.35
CA LEU A 314 -1.69 -8.74 12.31
C LEU A 314 -0.48 -7.97 12.86
N GLY A 315 -0.53 -7.51 14.12
CA GLY A 315 0.54 -6.72 14.73
C GLY A 315 1.88 -7.44 14.79
N LEU A 316 2.96 -6.69 14.67
CA LEU A 316 4.31 -7.12 15.03
C LEU A 316 4.44 -7.30 16.54
N LEU A 317 3.72 -6.46 17.27
CA LEU A 317 3.71 -6.39 18.73
C LEU A 317 2.30 -6.73 19.24
N THR A 318 2.23 -7.31 20.42
CA THR A 318 0.98 -7.48 21.15
C THR A 318 0.49 -6.13 21.72
N ASN A 319 -0.76 -6.06 22.25
CA ASN A 319 -1.28 -4.83 22.88
C ASN A 319 -0.49 -4.39 24.13
N ASP A 320 0.22 -5.29 24.77
CA ASP A 320 1.15 -5.00 25.87
C ASP A 320 2.61 -4.83 25.38
N ARG A 321 2.80 -4.52 24.08
CA ARG A 321 4.05 -4.15 23.44
C ARG A 321 5.14 -5.23 23.43
N ARG A 322 4.78 -6.51 23.55
CA ARG A 322 5.73 -7.60 23.41
C ARG A 322 5.94 -7.96 21.93
N ALA A 323 7.20 -8.05 21.53
CA ALA A 323 7.55 -8.46 20.16
C ALA A 323 7.14 -9.93 19.92
N LYS A 324 6.52 -10.17 18.76
CA LYS A 324 6.23 -11.50 18.22
C LYS A 324 7.39 -11.96 17.31
N ASP A 325 7.47 -13.25 17.00
CA ASP A 325 8.55 -13.80 16.18
C ASP A 325 8.67 -13.09 14.82
N ILE A 326 7.54 -12.70 14.24
CA ILE A 326 7.50 -11.93 12.99
C ILE A 326 8.18 -10.54 13.11
N ALA A 327 8.12 -9.91 14.28
CA ALA A 327 8.81 -8.64 14.53
C ALA A 327 10.34 -8.81 14.49
N LEU A 328 10.84 -9.97 14.96
CA LEU A 328 12.27 -10.27 14.94
C LEU A 328 12.79 -10.45 13.51
N VAL A 329 11.98 -11.01 12.62
CA VAL A 329 12.29 -11.12 11.17
C VAL A 329 12.46 -9.74 10.54
N LEU A 330 11.53 -8.81 10.79
CA LEU A 330 11.65 -7.45 10.28
C LEU A 330 12.85 -6.71 10.88
N ALA A 331 13.06 -6.85 12.18
CA ALA A 331 14.20 -6.25 12.88
C ALA A 331 15.55 -6.76 12.35
N GLU A 332 15.65 -8.03 11.98
CA GLU A 332 16.85 -8.59 11.35
C GLU A 332 17.04 -8.00 9.95
N ALA A 333 16.01 -8.00 9.10
CA ALA A 333 16.06 -7.42 7.77
C ALA A 333 16.42 -5.92 7.79
N ALA A 334 15.90 -5.15 8.74
CA ALA A 334 16.18 -3.73 8.88
C ALA A 334 17.64 -3.42 9.28
N ARG A 335 18.35 -4.38 9.88
CA ARG A 335 19.77 -4.23 10.27
C ARG A 335 20.75 -4.52 9.14
N GLU A 336 20.31 -5.18 8.06
CA GLU A 336 21.15 -5.48 6.92
C GLU A 336 21.53 -4.19 6.16
N PRO A 337 22.83 -3.89 5.96
CA PRO A 337 23.26 -2.56 5.52
C PRO A 337 23.01 -2.25 4.05
N ALA A 338 22.83 -3.26 3.21
CA ALA A 338 22.56 -3.08 1.78
C ALA A 338 22.02 -4.35 1.12
N TYR A 339 21.01 -4.18 0.31
CA TYR A 339 20.52 -5.23 -0.57
C TYR A 339 20.93 -4.95 -2.02
N THR A 340 21.32 -6.00 -2.72
CA THR A 340 21.59 -5.91 -4.15
C THR A 340 20.46 -6.63 -4.88
N PRO A 341 19.57 -5.87 -5.53
CA PRO A 341 18.46 -6.48 -6.25
C PRO A 341 18.95 -7.36 -7.39
N ALA A 342 18.20 -8.42 -7.68
CA ALA A 342 18.52 -9.29 -8.77
C ALA A 342 18.35 -8.59 -10.13
N THR A 343 19.27 -8.87 -11.07
CA THR A 343 19.10 -8.42 -12.45
C THR A 343 17.94 -9.17 -13.09
N ARG A 344 17.02 -8.42 -13.73
CA ARG A 344 15.86 -8.96 -14.42
C ARG A 344 16.09 -8.87 -15.91
N THR A 345 16.41 -9.99 -16.54
CA THR A 345 16.72 -10.04 -17.98
C THR A 345 15.50 -10.44 -18.84
N THR A 346 14.53 -11.13 -18.28
CA THR A 346 13.31 -11.58 -18.95
C THR A 346 12.12 -10.79 -18.45
N ALA A 347 11.33 -10.24 -19.36
CA ALA A 347 10.08 -9.54 -19.04
C ALA A 347 8.86 -10.29 -19.61
N LEU A 348 7.84 -10.44 -18.80
CA LEU A 348 6.52 -10.95 -19.18
C LEU A 348 5.65 -9.80 -19.70
N VAL A 349 5.02 -10.00 -20.84
CA VAL A 349 4.11 -9.03 -21.45
C VAL A 349 2.80 -8.94 -20.67
N VAL A 350 2.37 -7.71 -20.39
CA VAL A 350 1.13 -7.33 -19.70
C VAL A 350 0.31 -6.45 -20.64
N PRO A 351 -1.02 -6.62 -20.75
CA PRO A 351 -1.84 -5.75 -21.58
C PRO A 351 -1.87 -4.32 -21.05
N ALA A 352 -1.72 -3.34 -21.93
CA ALA A 352 -1.84 -1.93 -21.61
C ALA A 352 -3.30 -1.47 -21.45
N ASP A 353 -4.26 -2.23 -21.96
CA ASP A 353 -5.67 -1.94 -21.80
C ASP A 353 -6.14 -2.25 -20.37
N PRO A 354 -6.51 -1.23 -19.58
CA PRO A 354 -6.92 -1.45 -18.20
C PRO A 354 -8.27 -2.20 -18.09
N SER A 355 -9.05 -2.29 -19.15
CA SER A 355 -10.35 -2.98 -19.15
C SER A 355 -10.24 -4.52 -19.14
N VAL A 356 -9.03 -5.05 -19.33
CA VAL A 356 -8.74 -6.50 -19.29
C VAL A 356 -7.70 -6.86 -18.25
N ARG A 357 -7.47 -5.99 -17.24
CA ARG A 357 -6.43 -6.19 -16.22
C ARG A 357 -6.66 -7.39 -15.31
N SER A 358 -7.86 -7.96 -15.30
CA SER A 358 -8.17 -9.21 -14.58
C SER A 358 -7.28 -10.39 -15.00
N VAL A 359 -6.69 -10.35 -16.18
CA VAL A 359 -5.69 -11.34 -16.61
C VAL A 359 -4.42 -11.32 -15.75
N CYS A 360 -4.17 -10.21 -15.02
CA CYS A 360 -3.06 -10.04 -14.09
C CYS A 360 -3.41 -10.49 -12.66
N GLY A 361 -4.67 -10.77 -12.37
CA GLY A 361 -5.12 -11.23 -11.05
C GLY A 361 -4.91 -12.72 -10.82
N PRO A 362 -5.10 -13.21 -9.58
CA PRO A 362 -4.93 -14.61 -9.22
C PRO A 362 -5.78 -15.56 -10.09
N GLY A 363 -5.09 -16.41 -10.85
CA GLY A 363 -5.67 -17.36 -11.83
C GLY A 363 -5.87 -16.77 -13.22
N GLY A 364 -5.45 -15.55 -13.46
CA GLY A 364 -5.32 -14.99 -14.82
C GLY A 364 -4.04 -15.47 -15.51
N PRO A 365 -4.02 -15.46 -16.86
CA PRO A 365 -2.89 -16.02 -17.63
C PRO A 365 -1.57 -15.29 -17.40
N VAL A 366 -1.56 -13.98 -17.17
CA VAL A 366 -0.36 -13.20 -16.82
C VAL A 366 0.15 -13.61 -15.45
N PHE A 367 -0.74 -13.71 -14.46
CA PHE A 367 -0.41 -14.14 -13.12
C PHE A 367 0.21 -15.56 -13.14
N ASP A 368 -0.46 -16.51 -13.79
CA ASP A 368 -0.01 -17.90 -13.85
C ASP A 368 1.33 -18.03 -14.59
N ALA A 369 1.53 -17.29 -15.69
CA ALA A 369 2.78 -17.27 -16.42
C ALA A 369 3.94 -16.66 -15.62
N TYR A 370 3.70 -15.56 -14.88
CA TYR A 370 4.71 -14.96 -14.01
C TYR A 370 5.23 -15.98 -12.99
N PHE A 371 4.30 -16.63 -12.28
CA PHE A 371 4.67 -17.59 -11.25
C PHE A 371 5.21 -18.91 -11.80
N ARG A 372 4.88 -19.27 -13.02
CA ARG A 372 5.56 -20.35 -13.74
C ARG A 372 7.04 -20.03 -13.99
N LEU A 373 7.35 -18.83 -14.47
CA LEU A 373 8.73 -18.37 -14.65
C LEU A 373 9.49 -18.37 -13.31
N VAL A 374 8.86 -17.89 -12.24
CA VAL A 374 9.46 -17.89 -10.90
C VAL A 374 9.74 -19.32 -10.44
N ALA A 375 8.80 -20.26 -10.61
CA ALA A 375 8.95 -21.66 -10.24
C ALA A 375 10.08 -22.36 -11.04
N ASP A 376 10.33 -21.92 -12.27
CA ASP A 376 11.43 -22.40 -13.12
C ASP A 376 12.75 -21.69 -12.79
N GLY A 377 12.82 -20.88 -11.72
CA GLY A 377 14.02 -20.22 -11.20
C GLY A 377 14.33 -18.86 -11.84
N ALA A 378 13.47 -18.34 -12.70
CA ALA A 378 13.64 -17.01 -13.28
C ALA A 378 13.24 -15.90 -12.28
N ARG A 379 13.71 -14.69 -12.57
CA ARG A 379 13.30 -13.44 -11.88
C ARG A 379 12.69 -12.49 -12.91
N PRO A 380 11.42 -12.70 -13.28
CA PRO A 380 10.82 -11.94 -14.36
C PRO A 380 10.54 -10.48 -13.94
N ALA A 381 10.77 -9.55 -14.87
CA ALA A 381 10.15 -8.25 -14.90
C ALA A 381 8.78 -8.35 -15.59
N THR A 382 8.04 -7.24 -15.65
CA THR A 382 6.88 -7.09 -16.52
C THR A 382 7.04 -5.91 -17.45
N VAL A 383 6.41 -5.95 -18.61
CA VAL A 383 6.40 -4.87 -19.60
C VAL A 383 5.04 -4.79 -20.30
N LEU A 384 4.53 -3.58 -20.55
CA LEU A 384 3.31 -3.43 -21.33
C LEU A 384 3.50 -3.89 -22.79
N ASP A 385 2.46 -4.49 -23.36
CA ASP A 385 2.46 -4.94 -24.76
C ASP A 385 2.86 -3.83 -25.74
N VAL A 386 2.39 -2.59 -25.51
CA VAL A 386 2.73 -1.39 -26.29
C VAL A 386 4.19 -0.96 -26.17
N ARG A 387 4.96 -1.53 -25.22
CA ARG A 387 6.40 -1.26 -24.99
C ARG A 387 7.28 -2.50 -25.18
N ALA A 388 6.71 -3.62 -25.57
CA ALA A 388 7.42 -4.90 -25.71
C ALA A 388 8.57 -4.83 -26.75
N ASP A 389 8.48 -3.92 -27.72
CA ASP A 389 9.49 -3.67 -28.75
C ASP A 389 10.32 -2.38 -28.52
N ASP A 390 10.09 -1.66 -27.42
CA ASP A 390 10.80 -0.42 -27.08
C ASP A 390 12.20 -0.75 -26.50
N LYS A 391 13.19 -0.82 -27.41
CA LYS A 391 14.56 -1.20 -27.06
C LYS A 391 15.22 -0.28 -26.03
N GLU A 392 14.90 1.02 -26.04
CA GLU A 392 15.47 1.98 -25.10
C GLU A 392 14.90 1.74 -23.69
N HIS A 393 13.58 1.59 -23.58
CA HIS A 393 12.90 1.27 -22.33
C HIS A 393 13.37 -0.07 -21.73
N LEU A 394 13.45 -1.12 -22.57
CA LEU A 394 13.90 -2.44 -22.15
C LEU A 394 15.36 -2.42 -21.67
N ALA A 395 16.25 -1.77 -22.43
CA ALA A 395 17.68 -1.66 -22.09
C ALA A 395 17.90 -0.88 -20.78
N ALA A 396 17.12 0.20 -20.56
CA ALA A 396 17.19 0.99 -19.32
C ALA A 396 16.84 0.15 -18.07
N ARG A 397 16.00 -0.89 -18.24
CA ARG A 397 15.62 -1.84 -17.18
C ARG A 397 16.43 -3.11 -17.16
N GLY A 398 17.45 -3.26 -18.03
CA GLY A 398 18.29 -4.46 -18.14
C GLY A 398 17.61 -5.66 -18.79
N ILE A 399 16.46 -5.47 -19.46
CA ILE A 399 15.66 -6.52 -20.10
C ILE A 399 16.26 -6.83 -21.47
N THR A 400 16.53 -8.11 -21.70
CA THR A 400 17.11 -8.62 -22.98
C THR A 400 16.18 -9.59 -23.70
N GLU A 401 15.17 -10.11 -23.00
CA GLU A 401 14.20 -11.06 -23.51
C GLU A 401 12.78 -10.62 -23.11
N VAL A 402 11.83 -10.74 -24.03
CA VAL A 402 10.42 -10.48 -23.78
C VAL A 402 9.62 -11.72 -24.15
N VAL A 403 8.76 -12.18 -23.24
CA VAL A 403 7.94 -13.38 -23.42
C VAL A 403 6.46 -13.06 -23.17
N THR A 404 5.58 -13.73 -23.90
CA THR A 404 4.13 -13.64 -23.69
C THR A 404 3.64 -14.77 -22.77
N PRO A 405 2.46 -14.63 -22.13
CA PRO A 405 1.88 -15.73 -21.35
C PRO A 405 1.75 -17.05 -22.13
N ASP A 406 1.37 -16.99 -23.40
CA ASP A 406 1.21 -18.18 -24.27
C ASP A 406 2.54 -18.90 -24.56
N GLN A 407 3.66 -18.19 -24.51
CA GLN A 407 4.98 -18.79 -24.69
C GLN A 407 5.45 -19.51 -23.42
N VAL A 408 4.94 -19.12 -22.25
CA VAL A 408 5.33 -19.66 -20.93
C VAL A 408 4.39 -20.78 -20.49
N LEU A 409 3.11 -20.63 -20.73
CA LEU A 409 2.10 -21.62 -20.31
C LEU A 409 1.95 -22.71 -21.38
N PRO A 410 1.79 -23.99 -20.97
CA PRO A 410 1.53 -25.05 -21.93
C PRO A 410 0.22 -24.79 -22.68
N THR A 411 0.22 -24.98 -23.99
CA THR A 411 -1.00 -24.95 -24.78
C THR A 411 -2.00 -25.94 -24.21
N PRO A 412 -3.28 -25.55 -23.95
CA PRO A 412 -4.28 -26.49 -23.53
C PRO A 412 -4.33 -27.66 -24.55
N GLN A 413 -4.02 -28.87 -24.10
CA GLN A 413 -4.21 -30.05 -24.94
C GLN A 413 -5.69 -30.12 -25.25
N GLY A 414 -6.04 -29.86 -26.51
CA GLY A 414 -7.42 -29.99 -26.95
C GLY A 414 -7.96 -31.35 -26.57
N ASP A 415 -9.07 -31.35 -25.87
CA ASP A 415 -9.79 -32.57 -25.44
C ASP A 415 -10.25 -33.27 -26.72
N THR A 416 -9.37 -34.10 -27.29
CA THR A 416 -9.72 -35.00 -28.39
C THR A 416 -10.50 -36.15 -27.79
N ARG A 417 -11.74 -35.88 -27.34
CA ARG A 417 -12.75 -36.91 -27.18
C ARG A 417 -13.62 -36.88 -28.43
N SER A 418 -13.23 -37.75 -29.33
CA SER A 418 -14.08 -38.28 -30.40
C SER A 418 -15.13 -39.23 -29.85
#